data_7db94baea68c07ee31c40f500d44975d
#
_entry.id   7db94baea68c07ee31c40f500d44975d
#
_cell.length_a   1.000
_cell.length_b   1.000
_cell.length_c   1.000
_cell.angle_alpha   90.00
_cell.angle_beta   90.00
_cell.angle_gamma   90.00
#
_symmetry.space_group_name_H-M   'P 1'
#
loop_
_entity.id
_entity.type
_entity.pdbx_description
1 polymer ?
#
loop_
_entity_poly.entity_id
_entity_poly.type
_entity_poly.pdbx_seq_one_letter_code
_entity_poly.pdbx_strand_id
1 'polypeptide(L)'
;MTGWLGHHLTALREALRRLAAAPLNTLLSLLVIGVALTLPTAGWLAIENLRTLTGNTPGVQQISIFLELDAGQRERGEIESRLQQAAAGSWHFVPRAEALKRLQESEGMAEIIGSLPKNPLPDAFVVTPADSQPESLEHLAETFSQWPKVAHVQLDSVWVKRLDALLRLAKLVVMLLAVLFAGALVTITFNTIRLQILAQADEIEVAKLIGATDSYIQRPLHYFGLLQGALGGLCAALLVTAGSHLLTPPVAELARLYGADFTLQSLSARDFGGLAAIGGGLGWLGAKISALIHLRGSR
;
A
#
# COMPACT_ATOMS: atom_id res chain seq x y z
N MET A 1 -26.05 -10.30 -34.82
CA MET A 1 -25.09 -10.19 -33.73
C MET A 1 -23.62 -10.21 -34.18
N THR A 2 -23.30 -10.73 -35.35
CA THR A 2 -21.96 -10.78 -35.94
C THR A 2 -21.34 -9.42 -36.30
N GLY A 3 -22.16 -8.41 -36.64
CA GLY A 3 -21.66 -7.08 -37.00
C GLY A 3 -21.10 -6.25 -35.84
N TRP A 4 -21.69 -6.33 -34.65
CA TRP A 4 -21.23 -5.54 -33.49
C TRP A 4 -19.85 -5.98 -32.99
N LEU A 5 -19.64 -7.28 -32.82
CA LEU A 5 -18.34 -7.85 -32.47
C LEU A 5 -17.27 -7.57 -33.53
N GLY A 6 -17.65 -7.63 -34.83
CA GLY A 6 -16.74 -7.31 -35.93
C GLY A 6 -16.22 -5.87 -35.84
N HIS A 7 -17.09 -4.90 -35.55
CA HIS A 7 -16.69 -3.49 -35.41
C HIS A 7 -15.72 -3.25 -34.24
N HIS A 8 -15.88 -3.94 -33.11
CA HIS A 8 -14.98 -3.82 -31.97
C HIS A 8 -13.61 -4.44 -32.24
N LEU A 9 -13.59 -5.61 -32.91
CA LEU A 9 -12.33 -6.27 -33.30
C LEU A 9 -11.54 -5.43 -34.32
N THR A 10 -12.25 -4.83 -35.31
CA THR A 10 -11.61 -3.93 -36.29
C THR A 10 -11.03 -2.70 -35.61
N ALA A 11 -11.75 -2.07 -34.67
CA ALA A 11 -11.28 -0.91 -33.93
C ALA A 11 -10.08 -1.25 -33.04
N LEU A 12 -10.08 -2.43 -32.39
CA LEU A 12 -8.95 -2.92 -31.60
C LEU A 12 -7.72 -3.17 -32.47
N ARG A 13 -7.90 -3.83 -33.63
CA ARG A 13 -6.81 -4.09 -34.59
C ARG A 13 -6.20 -2.79 -35.11
N GLU A 14 -7.04 -1.81 -35.40
CA GLU A 14 -6.57 -0.49 -35.86
C GLU A 14 -5.81 0.24 -34.75
N ALA A 15 -6.28 0.19 -33.50
CA ALA A 15 -5.56 0.76 -32.36
C ALA A 15 -4.17 0.11 -32.16
N LEU A 16 -4.08 -1.22 -32.25
CA LEU A 16 -2.80 -1.95 -32.18
C LEU A 16 -1.87 -1.58 -33.34
N ARG A 17 -2.40 -1.46 -34.55
CA ARG A 17 -1.63 -1.03 -35.73
C ARG A 17 -1.05 0.36 -35.54
N ARG A 18 -1.82 1.30 -34.99
CA ARG A 18 -1.36 2.67 -34.69
C ARG A 18 -0.26 2.69 -33.65
N LEU A 19 -0.38 1.88 -32.58
CA LEU A 19 0.69 1.72 -31.57
C LEU A 19 1.98 1.19 -32.23
N ALA A 20 1.86 0.26 -33.17
CA ALA A 20 3.02 -0.33 -33.87
C ALA A 20 3.59 0.58 -34.98
N ALA A 21 2.80 1.49 -35.55
CA ALA A 21 3.22 2.37 -36.65
C ALA A 21 4.22 3.47 -36.21
N ALA A 22 4.21 3.87 -34.90
CA ALA A 22 5.12 4.85 -34.37
C ALA A 22 5.79 4.31 -33.08
N PRO A 23 6.69 3.30 -33.19
CA PRO A 23 7.17 2.56 -32.03
C PRO A 23 7.93 3.43 -31.03
N LEU A 24 8.72 4.40 -31.47
CA LEU A 24 9.45 5.29 -30.59
C LEU A 24 8.52 6.18 -29.76
N ASN A 25 7.54 6.80 -30.42
CA ASN A 25 6.55 7.65 -29.74
C ASN A 25 5.68 6.84 -28.76
N THR A 26 5.30 5.63 -29.15
CA THR A 26 4.57 4.71 -28.27
C THR A 26 5.41 4.35 -27.07
N LEU A 27 6.67 3.95 -27.24
CA LEU A 27 7.56 3.58 -26.16
C LEU A 27 7.79 4.76 -25.18
N LEU A 28 8.04 5.96 -25.70
CA LEU A 28 8.20 7.17 -24.88
C LEU A 28 6.92 7.46 -24.08
N SER A 29 5.76 7.38 -24.72
CA SER A 29 4.48 7.59 -24.05
C SER A 29 4.23 6.55 -22.96
N LEU A 30 4.51 5.27 -23.23
CA LEU A 30 4.38 4.19 -22.26
C LEU A 30 5.33 4.37 -21.08
N LEU A 31 6.56 4.82 -21.34
CA LEU A 31 7.54 5.07 -20.31
C LEU A 31 7.08 6.24 -19.41
N VAL A 32 6.61 7.35 -19.98
CA VAL A 32 6.08 8.48 -19.21
C VAL A 32 4.89 8.08 -18.35
N ILE A 33 3.93 7.36 -18.92
CA ILE A 33 2.76 6.85 -18.19
C ILE A 33 3.21 5.86 -17.11
N GLY A 34 4.12 4.94 -17.46
CA GLY A 34 4.68 3.96 -16.53
C GLY A 34 5.35 4.62 -15.34
N VAL A 35 6.26 5.56 -15.56
CA VAL A 35 6.94 6.32 -14.49
C VAL A 35 5.94 7.10 -13.65
N ALA A 36 4.96 7.75 -14.26
CA ALA A 36 3.92 8.48 -13.54
C ALA A 36 3.12 7.60 -12.57
N LEU A 37 2.75 6.38 -13.00
CA LEU A 37 2.03 5.42 -12.16
C LEU A 37 2.94 4.67 -11.16
N THR A 38 4.24 4.57 -11.45
CA THR A 38 5.22 3.91 -10.57
C THR A 38 5.31 4.60 -9.21
N LEU A 39 5.33 5.94 -9.17
CA LEU A 39 5.56 6.69 -7.93
C LEU A 39 4.44 6.49 -6.89
N PRO A 40 3.15 6.65 -7.20
CA PRO A 40 2.09 6.37 -6.24
C PRO A 40 1.99 4.88 -5.89
N THR A 41 2.28 3.99 -6.83
CA THR A 41 2.25 2.53 -6.59
C THR A 41 3.38 2.10 -5.65
N ALA A 42 4.60 2.57 -5.88
CA ALA A 42 5.74 2.32 -5.01
C ALA A 42 5.52 2.91 -3.60
N GLY A 43 4.97 4.13 -3.53
CA GLY A 43 4.60 4.73 -2.25
C GLY A 43 3.56 3.93 -1.48
N TRP A 44 2.53 3.42 -2.14
CA TRP A 44 1.55 2.54 -1.53
C TRP A 44 2.17 1.23 -1.03
N LEU A 45 2.99 0.59 -1.86
CA LEU A 45 3.69 -0.64 -1.50
C LEU A 45 4.66 -0.43 -0.32
N ALA A 46 5.35 0.71 -0.27
CA ALA A 46 6.22 1.06 0.84
C ALA A 46 5.45 1.21 2.15
N ILE A 47 4.27 1.85 2.14
CA ILE A 47 3.40 1.99 3.31
C ILE A 47 2.94 0.61 3.79
N GLU A 48 2.55 -0.28 2.88
CA GLU A 48 2.10 -1.63 3.22
C GLU A 48 3.23 -2.47 3.83
N ASN A 49 4.43 -2.40 3.26
CA ASN A 49 5.62 -3.04 3.81
C ASN A 49 5.98 -2.50 5.20
N LEU A 50 5.90 -1.17 5.41
CA LEU A 50 6.11 -0.57 6.73
C LEU A 50 5.09 -1.05 7.75
N ARG A 51 3.82 -1.16 7.37
CA ARG A 51 2.76 -1.70 8.25
C ARG A 51 3.03 -3.14 8.65
N THR A 52 3.46 -3.97 7.69
CA THR A 52 3.79 -5.38 7.96
C THR A 52 5.00 -5.51 8.90
N LEU A 53 5.99 -4.64 8.72
CA LEU A 53 7.17 -4.58 9.56
C LEU A 53 6.80 -4.23 11.01
N THR A 54 5.93 -3.25 11.20
CA THR A 54 5.51 -2.81 12.54
C THR A 54 4.49 -3.73 13.17
N GLY A 55 3.61 -4.35 12.38
CA GLY A 55 2.64 -5.33 12.87
C GLY A 55 3.25 -6.66 13.32
N ASN A 56 4.41 -7.03 12.75
CA ASN A 56 5.11 -8.27 13.06
C ASN A 56 6.27 -8.10 14.06
N THR A 57 6.56 -6.86 14.51
CA THR A 57 7.64 -6.64 15.49
C THR A 57 7.13 -6.96 16.88
N PRO A 58 7.72 -7.98 17.56
CA PRO A 58 7.36 -8.30 18.95
C PRO A 58 7.54 -7.06 19.83
N GLY A 59 6.51 -6.68 20.57
CA GLY A 59 6.54 -5.55 21.49
C GLY A 59 5.87 -4.26 21.02
N VAL A 60 5.62 -4.07 19.71
CA VAL A 60 5.04 -2.81 19.19
C VAL A 60 3.53 -2.68 19.50
N GLN A 61 2.85 -3.79 19.76
CA GLN A 61 1.41 -3.83 20.03
C GLN A 61 1.10 -4.66 21.28
N GLN A 62 1.99 -4.63 22.26
CA GLN A 62 1.83 -5.37 23.50
C GLN A 62 1.45 -4.44 24.64
N ILE A 63 0.57 -4.92 25.51
CA ILE A 63 0.23 -4.28 26.78
C ILE A 63 0.92 -5.09 27.87
N SER A 64 1.86 -4.47 28.59
CA SER A 64 2.53 -5.09 29.72
C SER A 64 1.80 -4.71 31.01
N ILE A 65 1.25 -5.69 31.69
CA ILE A 65 0.57 -5.55 32.98
C ILE A 65 1.53 -5.99 34.07
N PHE A 66 2.08 -5.03 34.81
CA PHE A 66 2.97 -5.28 35.94
C PHE A 66 2.17 -5.46 37.22
N LEU A 67 2.42 -6.56 37.91
CA LEU A 67 1.78 -6.87 39.18
C LEU A 67 2.44 -6.15 40.33
N GLU A 68 1.74 -6.02 41.47
CA GLU A 68 2.36 -5.61 42.72
C GLU A 68 3.44 -6.63 43.15
N LEU A 69 4.50 -6.16 43.82
CA LEU A 69 5.62 -7.02 44.28
C LEU A 69 5.20 -8.11 45.28
N ASP A 70 4.09 -7.89 45.96
CA ASP A 70 3.48 -8.80 46.95
C ASP A 70 2.41 -9.75 46.33
N ALA A 71 2.12 -9.60 45.02
CA ALA A 71 1.14 -10.44 44.33
C ALA A 71 1.59 -11.93 44.37
N GLY A 72 0.72 -12.78 44.91
CA GLY A 72 0.96 -14.21 45.01
C GLY A 72 0.34 -15.03 43.89
N GLN A 73 0.37 -16.36 44.04
CA GLN A 73 -0.18 -17.29 43.06
C GLN A 73 -1.70 -17.13 42.87
N ARG A 74 -2.43 -16.78 43.92
CA ARG A 74 -3.88 -16.62 43.88
C ARG A 74 -4.28 -15.40 43.03
N GLU A 75 -3.65 -14.27 43.28
CA GLU A 75 -3.88 -13.02 42.59
C GLU A 75 -3.50 -13.15 41.10
N ARG A 76 -2.41 -13.89 40.83
CA ARG A 76 -2.04 -14.24 39.44
C ARG A 76 -3.14 -15.02 38.72
N GLY A 77 -3.71 -16.06 39.37
CA GLY A 77 -4.81 -16.85 38.81
C GLY A 77 -6.09 -16.03 38.56
N GLU A 78 -6.36 -15.03 39.43
CA GLU A 78 -7.49 -14.12 39.23
C GLU A 78 -7.30 -13.22 38.01
N ILE A 79 -6.11 -12.69 37.77
CA ILE A 79 -5.79 -11.88 36.59
C ILE A 79 -5.83 -12.74 35.32
N GLU A 80 -5.30 -13.95 35.38
CA GLU A 80 -5.36 -14.91 34.27
C GLU A 80 -6.80 -15.22 33.85
N SER A 81 -7.67 -15.45 34.82
CA SER A 81 -9.11 -15.68 34.58
C SER A 81 -9.78 -14.44 33.96
N ARG A 82 -9.42 -13.24 34.39
CA ARG A 82 -9.94 -11.99 33.83
C ARG A 82 -9.47 -11.78 32.41
N LEU A 83 -8.19 -12.06 32.09
CA LEU A 83 -7.66 -12.00 30.73
C LEU A 83 -8.39 -12.95 29.77
N GLN A 84 -8.71 -14.19 30.24
CA GLN A 84 -9.51 -15.13 29.46
C GLN A 84 -10.93 -14.61 29.21
N GLN A 85 -11.58 -14.04 30.24
CA GLN A 85 -12.95 -13.51 30.11
C GLN A 85 -13.01 -12.25 29.22
N ALA A 86 -11.98 -11.41 29.26
CA ALA A 86 -11.90 -10.20 28.45
C ALA A 86 -11.63 -10.49 26.97
N ALA A 87 -11.40 -11.77 26.57
CA ALA A 87 -11.01 -12.16 25.20
C ALA A 87 -9.88 -11.27 24.63
N ALA A 88 -8.92 -10.93 25.50
CA ALA A 88 -7.91 -9.89 25.25
C ALA A 88 -6.88 -10.25 24.14
N GLY A 89 -7.07 -11.34 23.44
CA GLY A 89 -6.12 -11.88 22.46
C GLY A 89 -5.22 -12.95 23.06
N SER A 90 -3.96 -13.01 22.61
CA SER A 90 -2.97 -13.91 23.20
C SER A 90 -2.21 -13.21 24.34
N TRP A 91 -1.90 -13.96 25.39
CA TRP A 91 -1.11 -13.43 26.51
C TRP A 91 -0.16 -14.50 27.02
N HIS A 92 0.93 -14.07 27.63
CA HIS A 92 1.88 -14.94 28.32
C HIS A 92 2.34 -14.28 29.61
N PHE A 93 2.65 -15.14 30.59
CA PHE A 93 3.15 -14.72 31.88
C PHE A 93 4.68 -14.67 31.85
N VAL A 94 5.25 -13.60 32.38
CA VAL A 94 6.69 -13.38 32.49
C VAL A 94 7.05 -13.28 33.98
N PRO A 95 7.64 -14.34 34.57
CA PRO A 95 8.12 -14.29 35.96
C PRO A 95 9.23 -13.27 36.13
N ARG A 96 9.26 -12.59 37.27
CA ARG A 96 10.34 -11.64 37.63
C ARG A 96 11.75 -12.21 37.51
N ALA A 97 11.92 -13.51 37.73
CA ALA A 97 13.23 -14.17 37.56
C ALA A 97 13.66 -14.25 36.09
N GLU A 98 12.71 -14.52 35.20
CA GLU A 98 12.94 -14.55 33.74
C GLU A 98 13.17 -13.14 33.20
N ALA A 99 12.39 -12.16 33.66
CA ALA A 99 12.58 -10.75 33.29
C ALA A 99 13.98 -10.26 33.69
N LEU A 100 14.45 -10.60 34.90
CA LEU A 100 15.80 -10.26 35.36
C LEU A 100 16.88 -10.90 34.49
N LYS A 101 16.71 -12.19 34.14
CA LYS A 101 17.66 -12.92 33.30
C LYS A 101 17.75 -12.28 31.89
N ARG A 102 16.63 -11.97 31.28
CA ARG A 102 16.59 -11.28 29.98
C ARG A 102 17.28 -9.92 30.03
N LEU A 103 17.10 -9.19 31.12
CA LEU A 103 17.73 -7.89 31.32
C LEU A 103 19.23 -8.00 31.53
N GLN A 104 19.69 -9.07 32.19
CA GLN A 104 21.12 -9.37 32.36
C GLN A 104 21.82 -9.78 31.06
N GLU A 105 21.08 -10.43 30.15
CA GLU A 105 21.56 -10.81 28.80
C GLU A 105 21.62 -9.62 27.84
N SER A 106 20.98 -8.47 28.19
CA SER A 106 21.06 -7.25 27.39
C SER A 106 22.40 -6.54 27.59
N GLU A 107 22.98 -6.08 26.45
CA GLU A 107 24.29 -5.44 26.44
C GLU A 107 24.36 -4.23 27.40
N GLY A 108 25.37 -4.23 28.29
CA GLY A 108 25.67 -3.13 29.24
C GLY A 108 24.89 -3.12 30.53
N MET A 109 23.92 -4.02 30.76
CA MET A 109 23.09 -4.04 31.97
C MET A 109 23.55 -5.08 33.03
N ALA A 110 24.34 -6.06 32.64
CA ALA A 110 24.75 -7.18 33.49
C ALA A 110 25.46 -6.70 34.78
N GLU A 111 26.36 -5.72 34.69
CA GLU A 111 27.16 -5.20 35.81
C GLU A 111 26.31 -4.40 36.80
N ILE A 112 25.36 -3.61 36.29
CA ILE A 112 24.44 -2.80 37.11
C ILE A 112 23.49 -3.71 37.88
N ILE A 113 22.95 -4.71 37.23
CA ILE A 113 21.96 -5.64 37.81
C ILE A 113 22.63 -6.58 38.83
N GLY A 114 23.88 -7.01 38.58
CA GLY A 114 24.66 -7.84 39.51
C GLY A 114 24.95 -7.17 40.84
N SER A 115 24.89 -5.85 40.91
CA SER A 115 25.10 -5.10 42.15
C SER A 115 23.84 -4.94 43.03
N LEU A 116 22.66 -5.33 42.53
CA LEU A 116 21.41 -5.18 43.26
C LEU A 116 21.20 -6.27 44.30
N PRO A 117 20.88 -5.93 45.57
CA PRO A 117 20.74 -6.91 46.67
C PRO A 117 19.47 -7.79 46.51
N LYS A 118 18.46 -7.35 45.77
CA LYS A 118 17.23 -8.11 45.50
C LYS A 118 16.71 -7.75 44.09
N ASN A 119 16.01 -8.70 43.48
CA ASN A 119 15.33 -8.44 42.22
C ASN A 119 14.24 -7.37 42.40
N PRO A 120 14.35 -6.17 41.77
CA PRO A 120 13.36 -5.11 41.89
C PRO A 120 12.19 -5.27 40.93
N LEU A 121 12.27 -6.24 39.97
CA LEU A 121 11.27 -6.41 38.94
C LEU A 121 10.03 -7.13 39.47
N PRO A 122 8.82 -6.69 39.12
CA PRO A 122 7.58 -7.39 39.39
C PRO A 122 7.36 -8.53 38.39
N ASP A 123 6.43 -9.41 38.71
CA ASP A 123 5.86 -10.33 37.73
C ASP A 123 5.01 -9.56 36.74
N ALA A 124 4.91 -10.01 35.49
CA ALA A 124 4.16 -9.32 34.47
C ALA A 124 3.38 -10.29 33.58
N PHE A 125 2.24 -9.79 33.05
CA PHE A 125 1.55 -10.39 31.91
C PHE A 125 1.79 -9.52 30.69
N VAL A 126 2.21 -10.14 29.60
CA VAL A 126 2.34 -9.48 28.30
C VAL A 126 1.19 -9.93 27.42
N VAL A 127 0.31 -9.00 27.11
CA VAL A 127 -0.93 -9.21 26.33
C VAL A 127 -0.70 -8.68 24.93
N THR A 128 -0.99 -9.49 23.92
CA THR A 128 -1.02 -9.11 22.51
C THR A 128 -2.48 -9.10 22.06
N PRO A 129 -3.11 -7.92 22.01
CA PRO A 129 -4.52 -7.79 21.64
C PRO A 129 -4.80 -8.25 20.20
N ALA A 130 -6.01 -8.74 19.96
CA ALA A 130 -6.46 -9.12 18.63
C ALA A 130 -6.71 -7.89 17.71
N ASP A 131 -7.14 -6.77 18.32
CA ASP A 131 -7.31 -5.47 17.65
C ASP A 131 -6.15 -4.56 17.98
N SER A 132 -5.50 -4.06 16.93
CA SER A 132 -4.30 -3.23 17.00
C SER A 132 -4.59 -1.73 16.83
N GLN A 133 -5.87 -1.33 16.89
CA GLN A 133 -6.24 0.08 16.79
C GLN A 133 -5.80 0.82 18.07
N PRO A 134 -5.16 2.01 17.96
CA PRO A 134 -4.67 2.75 19.11
C PRO A 134 -5.74 3.04 20.18
N GLU A 135 -6.96 3.35 19.76
CA GLU A 135 -8.08 3.61 20.65
C GLU A 135 -8.51 2.36 21.44
N SER A 136 -8.53 1.20 20.79
CA SER A 136 -8.85 -0.09 21.42
C SER A 136 -7.77 -0.49 22.42
N LEU A 137 -6.50 -0.29 22.09
CA LEU A 137 -5.37 -0.56 22.99
C LEU A 137 -5.40 0.30 24.24
N GLU A 138 -5.74 1.61 24.11
CA GLU A 138 -5.85 2.50 25.26
C GLU A 138 -7.00 2.11 26.16
N HIS A 139 -8.15 1.80 25.62
CA HIS A 139 -9.31 1.36 26.41
C HIS A 139 -9.01 0.05 27.16
N LEU A 140 -8.30 -0.89 26.52
CA LEU A 140 -7.86 -2.11 27.19
C LEU A 140 -6.85 -1.82 28.30
N ALA A 141 -5.87 -0.96 28.06
CA ALA A 141 -4.88 -0.58 29.06
C ALA A 141 -5.52 0.12 30.26
N GLU A 142 -6.50 1.01 30.02
CA GLU A 142 -7.26 1.66 31.07
C GLU A 142 -8.08 0.65 31.88
N THR A 143 -8.74 -0.30 31.21
CA THR A 143 -9.48 -1.41 31.87
C THR A 143 -8.54 -2.25 32.74
N PHE A 144 -7.37 -2.62 32.23
CA PHE A 144 -6.40 -3.43 32.98
C PHE A 144 -5.80 -2.68 34.17
N SER A 145 -5.62 -1.37 34.07
CA SER A 145 -5.10 -0.53 35.17
C SER A 145 -6.01 -0.46 36.37
N GLN A 146 -7.31 -0.74 36.20
CA GLN A 146 -8.31 -0.75 37.27
C GLN A 146 -8.40 -2.11 37.97
N TRP A 147 -7.65 -3.13 37.52
CA TRP A 147 -7.71 -4.45 38.13
C TRP A 147 -6.98 -4.50 39.46
N PRO A 148 -7.47 -5.24 40.45
CA PRO A 148 -6.80 -5.40 41.73
C PRO A 148 -5.42 -6.04 41.54
N LYS A 149 -4.44 -5.59 42.35
CA LYS A 149 -3.05 -6.10 42.30
C LYS A 149 -2.28 -5.82 41.04
N VAL A 150 -2.78 -4.95 40.18
CA VAL A 150 -2.02 -4.36 39.08
C VAL A 150 -1.35 -3.09 39.56
N ALA A 151 -0.02 -3.09 39.56
CA ALA A 151 0.77 -1.92 39.98
C ALA A 151 0.87 -0.88 38.89
N HIS A 152 1.08 -1.35 37.64
CA HIS A 152 1.26 -0.48 36.50
C HIS A 152 0.90 -1.22 35.20
N VAL A 153 0.29 -0.50 34.26
CA VAL A 153 0.06 -0.97 32.89
C VAL A 153 0.90 -0.11 31.96
N GLN A 154 1.81 -0.74 31.26
CA GLN A 154 2.64 -0.07 30.27
C GLN A 154 2.08 -0.37 28.87
N LEU A 155 1.68 0.66 28.21
CA LEU A 155 1.32 0.65 26.80
C LEU A 155 2.29 1.57 26.07
N ASP A 156 3.01 1.06 25.12
CA ASP A 156 3.93 1.88 24.31
C ASP A 156 3.15 2.66 23.21
N SER A 157 2.03 3.28 23.67
CA SER A 157 1.06 3.94 22.79
C SER A 157 1.60 5.20 22.11
N VAL A 158 2.53 5.90 22.74
CA VAL A 158 3.04 7.18 22.20
C VAL A 158 3.76 6.97 20.89
N TRP A 159 4.60 5.94 20.81
CA TRP A 159 5.32 5.62 19.60
C TRP A 159 4.39 5.06 18.51
N VAL A 160 3.47 4.16 18.88
CA VAL A 160 2.45 3.60 17.98
C VAL A 160 1.57 4.69 17.38
N LYS A 161 1.09 5.63 18.21
CA LYS A 161 0.31 6.79 17.72
C LYS A 161 1.09 7.68 16.76
N ARG A 162 2.35 7.96 17.07
CA ARG A 162 3.21 8.77 16.19
C ARG A 162 3.43 8.09 14.84
N LEU A 163 3.68 6.78 14.87
CA LEU A 163 3.85 5.99 13.65
C LEU A 163 2.56 5.94 12.83
N ASP A 164 1.41 5.68 13.46
CA ASP A 164 0.13 5.65 12.75
C ASP A 164 -0.22 7.02 12.16
N ALA A 165 0.04 8.11 12.86
CA ALA A 165 -0.10 9.46 12.33
C ALA A 165 0.82 9.71 11.11
N LEU A 166 2.07 9.24 11.15
CA LEU A 166 3.02 9.30 10.04
C LEU A 166 2.53 8.49 8.83
N LEU A 167 2.04 7.26 9.07
CA LEU A 167 1.50 6.41 8.00
C LEU A 167 0.24 7.00 7.38
N ARG A 168 -0.65 7.63 8.18
CA ARG A 168 -1.81 8.37 7.66
C ARG A 168 -1.38 9.56 6.81
N LEU A 169 -0.40 10.33 7.26
CA LEU A 169 0.15 11.44 6.48
C LEU A 169 0.77 10.94 5.17
N ALA A 170 1.60 9.89 5.22
CA ALA A 170 2.20 9.28 4.04
C ALA A 170 1.13 8.80 3.05
N LYS A 171 0.07 8.14 3.54
CA LYS A 171 -1.06 7.71 2.71
C LYS A 171 -1.77 8.89 2.03
N LEU A 172 -1.97 9.99 2.75
CA LEU A 172 -2.54 11.21 2.18
C LEU A 172 -1.67 11.77 1.06
N VAL A 173 -0.35 11.85 1.27
CA VAL A 173 0.61 12.32 0.26
C VAL A 173 0.58 11.41 -0.97
N VAL A 174 0.62 10.09 -0.78
CA VAL A 174 0.54 9.12 -1.90
C VAL A 174 -0.78 9.26 -2.66
N MET A 175 -1.90 9.49 -1.96
CA MET A 175 -3.21 9.71 -2.59
C MET A 175 -3.23 11.01 -3.41
N LEU A 176 -2.67 12.10 -2.90
CA LEU A 176 -2.57 13.38 -3.63
C LEU A 176 -1.70 13.21 -4.88
N LEU A 177 -0.57 12.52 -4.77
CA LEU A 177 0.27 12.19 -5.91
C LEU A 177 -0.46 11.32 -6.94
N ALA A 178 -1.21 10.32 -6.49
CA ALA A 178 -2.00 9.48 -7.38
C ALA A 178 -3.04 10.30 -8.19
N VAL A 179 -3.75 11.23 -7.55
CA VAL A 179 -4.69 12.12 -8.22
C VAL A 179 -3.97 13.05 -9.21
N LEU A 180 -2.84 13.62 -8.81
CA LEU A 180 -2.03 14.48 -9.68
C LEU A 180 -1.56 13.73 -10.94
N PHE A 181 -0.99 12.54 -10.77
CA PHE A 181 -0.50 11.73 -11.89
C PHE A 181 -1.62 11.14 -12.73
N ALA A 182 -2.78 10.81 -12.14
CA ALA A 182 -3.97 10.45 -12.89
C ALA A 182 -4.42 11.60 -13.81
N GLY A 183 -4.45 12.83 -13.31
CA GLY A 183 -4.73 14.02 -14.11
C GLY A 183 -3.70 14.23 -15.23
N ALA A 184 -2.41 14.07 -14.93
CA ALA A 184 -1.34 14.15 -15.92
C ALA A 184 -1.50 13.08 -17.02
N LEU A 185 -1.83 11.83 -16.67
CA LEU A 185 -2.07 10.74 -17.62
C LEU A 185 -3.25 11.07 -18.55
N VAL A 186 -4.36 11.53 -17.99
CA VAL A 186 -5.54 11.96 -18.78
C VAL A 186 -5.15 13.07 -19.75
N THR A 187 -4.37 14.07 -19.30
CA THR A 187 -3.90 15.20 -20.11
C THR A 187 -2.95 14.74 -21.23
N ILE A 188 -2.02 13.85 -20.93
CA ILE A 188 -1.09 13.30 -21.94
C ILE A 188 -1.87 12.54 -23.00
N THR A 189 -2.79 11.65 -22.61
CA THR A 189 -3.61 10.89 -23.55
C THR A 189 -4.51 11.81 -24.35
N PHE A 190 -5.13 12.81 -23.71
CA PHE A 190 -5.92 13.82 -24.38
C PHE A 190 -5.12 14.53 -25.49
N ASN A 191 -3.91 14.97 -25.20
CA ASN A 191 -3.06 15.67 -26.17
C ASN A 191 -2.60 14.73 -27.30
N THR A 192 -2.25 13.48 -26.97
CA THR A 192 -1.87 12.48 -27.98
C THR A 192 -3.01 12.23 -28.97
N ILE A 193 -4.23 12.04 -28.46
CA ILE A 193 -5.42 11.83 -29.30
C ILE A 193 -5.75 13.07 -30.13
N ARG A 194 -5.63 14.27 -29.54
CA ARG A 194 -5.81 15.52 -30.27
C ARG A 194 -4.87 15.61 -31.49
N LEU A 195 -3.59 15.33 -31.28
CA LEU A 195 -2.61 15.35 -32.36
C LEU A 195 -2.92 14.30 -33.44
N GLN A 196 -3.40 13.13 -33.07
CA GLN A 196 -3.86 12.09 -34.02
C GLN A 196 -5.06 12.57 -34.86
N ILE A 197 -6.05 13.21 -34.24
CA ILE A 197 -7.22 13.77 -34.95
C ILE A 197 -6.78 14.84 -35.94
N LEU A 198 -5.89 15.74 -35.52
CA LEU A 198 -5.37 16.79 -36.38
C LEU A 198 -4.54 16.25 -37.56
N ALA A 199 -3.72 15.21 -37.29
CA ALA A 199 -2.93 14.57 -38.35
C ALA A 199 -3.78 13.79 -39.38
N GLN A 200 -5.00 13.39 -39.02
CA GLN A 200 -5.92 12.66 -39.88
C GLN A 200 -7.17 13.48 -40.25
N ALA A 201 -7.08 14.82 -40.18
CA ALA A 201 -8.24 15.68 -40.38
C ALA A 201 -8.90 15.48 -41.77
N ASP A 202 -8.10 15.41 -42.81
CA ASP A 202 -8.60 15.22 -44.20
C ASP A 202 -9.27 13.86 -44.37
N GLU A 203 -8.70 12.78 -43.81
CA GLU A 203 -9.31 11.44 -43.83
C GLU A 203 -10.64 11.40 -43.07
N ILE A 204 -10.72 12.08 -41.95
CA ILE A 204 -11.94 12.19 -41.13
C ILE A 204 -13.00 12.99 -41.86
N GLU A 205 -12.63 14.06 -42.56
CA GLU A 205 -13.55 14.87 -43.35
C GLU A 205 -14.15 14.06 -44.52
N VAL A 206 -13.33 13.38 -45.30
CA VAL A 206 -13.77 12.48 -46.35
C VAL A 206 -14.69 11.38 -45.80
N ALA A 207 -14.31 10.75 -44.66
CA ALA A 207 -15.14 9.72 -44.05
C ALA A 207 -16.53 10.27 -43.66
N LYS A 208 -16.59 11.48 -43.10
CA LYS A 208 -17.88 12.16 -42.77
C LYS A 208 -18.73 12.44 -44.04
N LEU A 209 -18.09 12.88 -45.12
CA LEU A 209 -18.79 13.15 -46.38
C LEU A 209 -19.46 11.90 -46.99
N ILE A 210 -18.85 10.73 -46.82
CA ILE A 210 -19.43 9.45 -47.27
C ILE A 210 -20.35 8.79 -46.24
N GLY A 211 -20.65 9.49 -45.09
CA GLY A 211 -21.67 9.09 -44.12
C GLY A 211 -21.15 8.33 -42.89
N ALA A 212 -19.86 8.37 -42.61
CA ALA A 212 -19.34 7.79 -41.37
C ALA A 212 -19.86 8.53 -40.11
N THR A 213 -20.35 7.76 -39.15
CA THR A 213 -20.86 8.32 -37.88
C THR A 213 -19.71 8.72 -36.97
N ASP A 214 -19.90 9.76 -36.12
CA ASP A 214 -18.90 10.16 -35.10
C ASP A 214 -18.50 8.99 -34.21
N SER A 215 -19.44 8.11 -33.86
CA SER A 215 -19.16 6.92 -33.07
C SER A 215 -18.21 5.93 -33.77
N TYR A 216 -18.28 5.83 -35.10
CA TYR A 216 -17.37 4.98 -35.87
C TYR A 216 -15.96 5.52 -35.85
N ILE A 217 -15.79 6.83 -35.98
CA ILE A 217 -14.50 7.53 -35.97
C ILE A 217 -13.86 7.51 -34.56
N GLN A 218 -14.69 7.63 -33.53
CA GLN A 218 -14.21 7.70 -32.14
C GLN A 218 -13.73 6.35 -31.58
N ARG A 219 -14.31 5.23 -31.98
CA ARG A 219 -14.02 3.89 -31.44
C ARG A 219 -12.52 3.53 -31.44
N PRO A 220 -11.80 3.63 -32.58
CA PRO A 220 -10.37 3.32 -32.61
C PRO A 220 -9.54 4.19 -31.63
N LEU A 221 -9.92 5.46 -31.44
CA LEU A 221 -9.24 6.40 -30.55
C LEU A 221 -9.45 6.00 -29.06
N HIS A 222 -10.66 5.56 -28.72
CA HIS A 222 -10.94 5.06 -27.36
C HIS A 222 -10.13 3.80 -27.05
N TYR A 223 -10.05 2.84 -27.99
CA TYR A 223 -9.24 1.65 -27.84
C TYR A 223 -7.75 1.97 -27.78
N PHE A 224 -7.28 2.94 -28.55
CA PHE A 224 -5.90 3.40 -28.49
C PHE A 224 -5.55 3.94 -27.10
N GLY A 225 -6.36 4.83 -26.54
CA GLY A 225 -6.15 5.37 -25.19
C GLY A 225 -6.21 4.30 -24.11
N LEU A 226 -7.17 3.36 -24.22
CA LEU A 226 -7.29 2.24 -23.28
C LEU A 226 -6.05 1.34 -23.32
N LEU A 227 -5.59 0.93 -24.49
CA LEU A 227 -4.42 0.09 -24.67
C LEU A 227 -3.14 0.79 -24.20
N GLN A 228 -2.95 2.05 -24.58
CA GLN A 228 -1.80 2.85 -24.19
C GLN A 228 -1.73 3.01 -22.66
N GLY A 229 -2.86 3.31 -22.03
CA GLY A 229 -2.94 3.41 -20.55
C GLY A 229 -2.73 2.07 -19.86
N ALA A 230 -3.33 0.99 -20.37
CA ALA A 230 -3.16 -0.36 -19.81
C ALA A 230 -1.70 -0.86 -19.90
N LEU A 231 -1.06 -0.67 -21.05
CA LEU A 231 0.36 -0.99 -21.24
C LEU A 231 1.27 -0.13 -20.35
N GLY A 232 0.93 1.16 -20.18
CA GLY A 232 1.61 2.04 -19.23
C GLY A 232 1.48 1.56 -17.79
N GLY A 233 0.28 1.09 -17.39
CA GLY A 233 0.06 0.48 -16.07
C GLY A 233 0.86 -0.80 -15.86
N LEU A 234 0.96 -1.66 -16.88
CA LEU A 234 1.84 -2.84 -16.84
C LEU A 234 3.32 -2.46 -16.77
N CYS A 235 3.74 -1.42 -17.48
CA CYS A 235 5.09 -0.88 -17.38
C CYS A 235 5.39 -0.41 -15.95
N ALA A 236 4.46 0.30 -15.30
CA ALA A 236 4.59 0.70 -13.91
C ALA A 236 4.74 -0.51 -12.97
N ALA A 237 3.90 -1.54 -13.14
CA ALA A 237 3.99 -2.77 -12.36
C ALA A 237 5.36 -3.45 -12.51
N LEU A 238 5.90 -3.52 -13.71
CA LEU A 238 7.24 -4.05 -13.98
C LEU A 238 8.33 -3.20 -13.31
N LEU A 239 8.26 -1.88 -13.39
CA LEU A 239 9.22 -0.97 -12.76
C LEU A 239 9.21 -1.11 -11.24
N VAL A 240 8.02 -1.17 -10.61
CA VAL A 240 7.89 -1.37 -9.15
C VAL A 240 8.43 -2.74 -8.75
N THR A 241 8.10 -3.79 -9.49
CA THR A 241 8.59 -5.15 -9.21
C THR A 241 10.11 -5.23 -9.34
N ALA A 242 10.68 -4.65 -10.39
CA ALA A 242 12.13 -4.59 -10.57
C ALA A 242 12.81 -3.82 -9.42
N GLY A 243 12.24 -2.67 -9.04
CA GLY A 243 12.71 -1.90 -7.88
C GLY A 243 12.63 -2.68 -6.57
N SER A 244 11.53 -3.38 -6.31
CA SER A 244 11.38 -4.24 -5.14
C SER A 244 12.42 -5.35 -5.09
N HIS A 245 12.68 -6.02 -6.21
CA HIS A 245 13.71 -7.06 -6.28
C HIS A 245 15.13 -6.52 -6.01
N LEU A 246 15.45 -5.32 -6.50
CA LEU A 246 16.75 -4.69 -6.25
C LEU A 246 16.89 -4.25 -4.77
N LEU A 247 15.80 -3.85 -4.12
CA LEU A 247 15.81 -3.40 -2.73
C LEU A 247 15.71 -4.55 -1.71
N THR A 248 15.21 -5.72 -2.10
CA THR A 248 15.02 -6.85 -1.18
C THR A 248 16.31 -7.29 -0.48
N PRO A 249 17.46 -7.51 -1.16
CA PRO A 249 18.69 -7.95 -0.48
C PRO A 249 19.20 -6.95 0.55
N PRO A 250 19.40 -5.64 0.25
CA PRO A 250 19.91 -4.70 1.25
C PRO A 250 18.94 -4.46 2.42
N VAL A 251 17.63 -4.52 2.17
CA VAL A 251 16.64 -4.38 3.24
C VAL A 251 16.63 -5.60 4.15
N ALA A 252 16.73 -6.81 3.59
CA ALA A 252 16.82 -8.04 4.38
C ALA A 252 18.10 -8.10 5.22
N GLU A 253 19.23 -7.63 4.68
CA GLU A 253 20.49 -7.53 5.43
C GLU A 253 20.36 -6.54 6.60
N LEU A 254 19.80 -5.36 6.34
CA LEU A 254 19.54 -4.38 7.38
C LEU A 254 18.62 -4.93 8.47
N ALA A 255 17.52 -5.60 8.10
CA ALA A 255 16.59 -6.22 9.05
C ALA A 255 17.29 -7.24 9.98
N ARG A 256 18.17 -8.08 9.43
CA ARG A 256 18.96 -9.05 10.21
C ARG A 256 19.88 -8.39 11.23
N LEU A 257 20.50 -7.26 10.88
CA LEU A 257 21.35 -6.50 11.82
C LEU A 257 20.56 -5.98 13.03
N TYR A 258 19.24 -5.78 12.86
CA TYR A 258 18.32 -5.42 13.95
C TYR A 258 17.57 -6.61 14.55
N GLY A 259 18.00 -7.85 14.26
CA GLY A 259 17.40 -9.07 14.80
C GLY A 259 15.99 -9.37 14.29
N ALA A 260 15.60 -8.79 13.15
CA ALA A 260 14.30 -9.00 12.54
C ALA A 260 14.42 -9.79 11.22
N ASP A 261 13.56 -10.79 11.03
CA ASP A 261 13.39 -11.47 9.74
C ASP A 261 12.30 -10.75 8.96
N PHE A 262 12.71 -9.92 8.00
CA PHE A 262 11.79 -9.17 7.15
C PHE A 262 12.12 -9.38 5.68
N THR A 263 11.07 -9.64 4.88
CA THR A 263 11.13 -9.72 3.43
C THR A 263 10.16 -8.71 2.83
N LEU A 264 10.64 -7.92 1.87
CA LEU A 264 9.78 -6.98 1.15
C LEU A 264 8.68 -7.72 0.39
N GLN A 265 7.43 -7.30 0.62
CA GLN A 265 6.32 -7.74 -0.19
C GLN A 265 6.43 -7.13 -1.59
N SER A 266 6.30 -7.96 -2.60
CA SER A 266 6.24 -7.57 -4.02
C SER A 266 4.79 -7.48 -4.49
N LEU A 267 4.59 -6.87 -5.66
CA LEU A 267 3.27 -6.82 -6.30
C LEU A 267 2.78 -8.22 -6.64
N SER A 268 1.51 -8.49 -6.35
CA SER A 268 0.83 -9.73 -6.74
C SER A 268 0.32 -9.66 -8.18
N ALA A 269 -0.01 -10.80 -8.78
CA ALA A 269 -0.63 -10.84 -10.13
C ALA A 269 -1.94 -10.02 -10.21
N ARG A 270 -2.67 -9.91 -9.10
CA ARG A 270 -3.89 -9.07 -9.00
C ARG A 270 -3.55 -7.59 -9.14
N ASP A 271 -2.43 -7.13 -8.58
CA ASP A 271 -2.00 -5.74 -8.65
C ASP A 271 -1.59 -5.35 -10.07
N PHE A 272 -0.98 -6.26 -10.83
CA PHE A 272 -0.73 -6.07 -12.27
C PHE A 272 -2.02 -5.82 -13.04
N GLY A 273 -3.05 -6.65 -12.79
CA GLY A 273 -4.36 -6.47 -13.38
C GLY A 273 -5.02 -5.15 -12.96
N GLY A 274 -4.90 -4.79 -11.69
CA GLY A 274 -5.39 -3.53 -11.13
C GLY A 274 -4.75 -2.30 -11.79
N LEU A 275 -3.43 -2.28 -11.91
CA LEU A 275 -2.68 -1.19 -12.55
C LEU A 275 -2.99 -1.08 -14.04
N ALA A 276 -3.12 -2.20 -14.75
CA ALA A 276 -3.55 -2.21 -16.15
C ALA A 276 -4.98 -1.65 -16.31
N ALA A 277 -5.89 -2.02 -15.41
CA ALA A 277 -7.28 -1.54 -15.43
C ALA A 277 -7.37 -0.03 -15.11
N ILE A 278 -6.65 0.44 -14.10
CA ILE A 278 -6.60 1.87 -13.71
C ILE A 278 -5.99 2.68 -14.86
N GLY A 279 -4.81 2.28 -15.35
CA GLY A 279 -4.14 2.96 -16.44
C GLY A 279 -5.00 2.98 -17.71
N GLY A 280 -5.60 1.84 -18.06
CA GLY A 280 -6.50 1.72 -19.20
C GLY A 280 -7.74 2.60 -19.06
N GLY A 281 -8.37 2.64 -17.87
CA GLY A 281 -9.52 3.49 -17.58
C GLY A 281 -9.21 4.98 -17.72
N LEU A 282 -8.08 5.43 -17.17
CA LEU A 282 -7.62 6.81 -17.27
C LEU A 282 -7.27 7.19 -18.72
N GLY A 283 -6.60 6.29 -19.46
CA GLY A 283 -6.30 6.48 -20.87
C GLY A 283 -7.55 6.54 -21.73
N TRP A 284 -8.54 5.68 -21.46
CA TRP A 284 -9.84 5.75 -22.13
C TRP A 284 -10.59 7.05 -21.84
N LEU A 285 -10.56 7.53 -20.59
CA LEU A 285 -11.15 8.83 -20.22
C LEU A 285 -10.51 9.98 -20.98
N GLY A 286 -9.17 10.04 -21.03
CA GLY A 286 -8.45 11.05 -21.80
C GLY A 286 -8.80 11.04 -23.30
N ALA A 287 -8.86 9.85 -23.89
CA ALA A 287 -9.25 9.67 -25.27
C ALA A 287 -10.70 10.10 -25.54
N LYS A 288 -11.63 9.75 -24.63
CA LYS A 288 -13.05 10.12 -24.73
C LYS A 288 -13.23 11.64 -24.66
N ILE A 289 -12.58 12.30 -23.71
CA ILE A 289 -12.66 13.77 -23.56
C ILE A 289 -12.10 14.45 -24.80
N SER A 290 -10.95 14.01 -25.32
CA SER A 290 -10.33 14.57 -26.52
C SER A 290 -11.23 14.41 -27.76
N ALA A 291 -11.75 13.21 -27.98
CA ALA A 291 -12.63 12.93 -29.12
C ALA A 291 -13.93 13.75 -29.06
N LEU A 292 -14.53 13.90 -27.87
CA LEU A 292 -15.75 14.70 -27.70
C LEU A 292 -15.54 16.18 -28.03
N ILE A 293 -14.39 16.75 -27.61
CA ILE A 293 -14.12 18.18 -27.83
C ILE A 293 -13.78 18.45 -29.30
N HIS A 294 -12.92 17.66 -29.91
CA HIS A 294 -12.37 17.98 -31.23
C HIS A 294 -13.25 17.50 -32.41
N LEU A 295 -14.02 16.42 -32.25
CA LEU A 295 -14.91 15.96 -33.32
C LEU A 295 -16.27 16.68 -33.35
N ARG A 296 -16.69 17.31 -32.24
CA ARG A 296 -17.88 18.18 -32.20
C ARG A 296 -17.62 19.61 -32.65
N GLY A 297 -16.37 20.10 -32.52
CA GLY A 297 -15.99 21.46 -32.92
C GLY A 297 -15.80 21.69 -34.44
N SER A 298 -15.90 20.64 -35.25
CA SER A 298 -15.81 20.71 -36.71
C SER A 298 -17.20 20.72 -37.39
N ARG A 299 -18.22 21.29 -36.76
CA ARG A 299 -19.53 21.59 -37.32
C ARG A 299 -19.62 23.04 -37.70
#